data_7d15ccdb7ef008c92e7a96cc7720796f
#
_entry.id   7d15ccdb7ef008c92e7a96cc7720796f
#
_cell.length_a   1.000
_cell.length_b   1.000
_cell.length_c   1.000
_cell.angle_alpha   90.00
_cell.angle_beta   90.00
_cell.angle_gamma   90.00
#
_symmetry.space_group_name_H-M   'P 1'
#
loop_
_entity.id
_entity.type
_entity.pdbx_description
1 polymer ?
#
loop_
_entity_poly.entity_id
_entity_poly.type
_entity_poly.pdbx_seq_one_letter_code
_entity_poly.pdbx_strand_id
1 'polypeptide(L)'
;TCGRAIEEARRFCGHCGEQFVWPGTNAPVTRSTQRGTWWSRLWDSKDRVARRSYRRSLPPLYRWRRVIIIVLALGLIGGGLTIVGRSPKAFVLARYYDVKNTLVPVQGVTAEIIPPEASAPDSVPEALVDGSAKAWQMPWTASTQGSPCNATPTTAVIQLSFPRTRIREIDLRAGLLDNNPNRLLQYRPQKIWIAYADRCADHDLTDVQRQTVMLDTEQPVDSIRIGVQTAFPPDQPTGGQEVLGFTEITLLSRPPVR
;
A
#
# COMPACT_ATOMS: atom_id res chain seq x y z
N THR A 1 19.70 -9.69 -58.82
CA THR A 1 18.89 -8.85 -59.77
C THR A 1 17.70 -9.68 -60.23
N CYS A 2 16.46 -9.28 -59.93
CA CYS A 2 15.25 -10.07 -60.20
C CYS A 2 14.70 -9.94 -61.64
N GLY A 3 15.44 -9.30 -62.56
CA GLY A 3 15.18 -9.28 -64.02
C GLY A 3 13.88 -8.66 -64.51
N ARG A 4 13.13 -7.93 -63.69
CA ARG A 4 11.89 -7.25 -64.11
C ARG A 4 12.12 -5.81 -64.49
N ALA A 5 11.43 -5.32 -65.53
CA ALA A 5 11.41 -3.91 -65.90
C ALA A 5 10.90 -3.02 -64.78
N ILE A 6 11.57 -1.90 -64.55
CA ILE A 6 11.31 -0.98 -63.44
C ILE A 6 10.84 0.35 -64.01
N GLU A 7 9.77 0.93 -63.44
CA GLU A 7 9.34 2.28 -63.75
C GLU A 7 10.40 3.30 -63.24
N GLU A 8 10.76 4.25 -64.14
CA GLU A 8 11.89 5.21 -63.94
C GLU A 8 11.81 6.09 -62.69
N ALA A 9 10.74 6.07 -61.92
CA ALA A 9 10.54 6.91 -60.75
C ALA A 9 10.73 6.20 -59.39
N ARG A 10 11.01 4.89 -59.36
CA ARG A 10 11.08 4.12 -58.11
C ARG A 10 12.49 3.91 -57.61
N ARG A 11 12.75 4.22 -56.33
CA ARG A 11 14.05 4.02 -55.66
C ARG A 11 14.28 2.60 -55.15
N PHE A 12 13.25 1.76 -55.15
CA PHE A 12 13.29 0.37 -54.64
C PHE A 12 12.55 -0.55 -55.59
N CYS A 13 13.03 -1.78 -55.75
CA CYS A 13 12.31 -2.80 -56.47
C CYS A 13 11.03 -3.18 -55.70
N GLY A 14 9.86 -3.09 -56.33
CA GLY A 14 8.58 -3.43 -55.71
C GLY A 14 8.41 -4.93 -55.42
N HIS A 15 9.31 -5.80 -55.88
CA HIS A 15 9.24 -7.24 -55.71
C HIS A 15 10.26 -7.80 -54.68
N CYS A 16 11.53 -7.33 -54.74
CA CYS A 16 12.58 -7.83 -53.85
C CYS A 16 13.07 -6.78 -52.84
N GLY A 17 12.58 -5.54 -52.89
CA GLY A 17 12.97 -4.46 -51.97
C GLY A 17 14.38 -3.88 -52.16
N GLU A 18 15.11 -4.34 -53.18
CA GLU A 18 16.49 -3.89 -53.41
C GLU A 18 16.51 -2.44 -53.87
N GLN A 19 17.45 -1.65 -53.31
CA GLN A 19 17.59 -0.23 -53.60
C GLN A 19 18.39 -0.01 -54.91
N PHE A 20 17.85 0.78 -55.84
CA PHE A 20 18.57 1.14 -57.09
C PHE A 20 19.47 2.34 -56.88
N VAL A 21 20.74 2.19 -57.26
CA VAL A 21 21.70 3.28 -57.32
C VAL A 21 21.82 3.72 -58.77
N TRP A 22 21.31 4.92 -59.09
CA TRP A 22 21.44 5.47 -60.42
C TRP A 22 22.85 6.05 -60.63
N PRO A 23 23.57 5.69 -61.69
CA PRO A 23 24.85 6.29 -61.96
C PRO A 23 24.68 7.79 -62.31
N GLY A 24 25.15 8.67 -61.44
CA GLY A 24 25.12 10.13 -61.61
C GLY A 24 24.74 10.96 -60.39
N THR A 25 24.24 10.36 -59.32
CA THR A 25 23.96 11.09 -58.09
C THR A 25 25.02 10.80 -57.01
N ASN A 26 26.19 11.37 -57.16
CA ASN A 26 27.22 11.41 -56.09
C ASN A 26 26.88 12.48 -55.05
N ALA A 27 25.72 12.39 -54.41
CA ALA A 27 25.48 13.10 -53.18
C ALA A 27 25.66 12.11 -52.01
N PRO A 28 26.63 12.31 -51.12
CA PRO A 28 26.72 11.49 -49.92
C PRO A 28 25.48 11.75 -49.12
N VAL A 29 24.57 10.73 -49.06
CA VAL A 29 23.46 10.72 -48.09
C VAL A 29 24.10 10.50 -46.74
N THR A 30 24.54 11.58 -46.11
CA THR A 30 24.83 11.60 -44.69
C THR A 30 23.50 11.32 -43.98
N ARG A 31 23.22 10.04 -43.72
CA ARG A 31 22.25 9.66 -42.74
C ARG A 31 22.74 10.18 -41.39
N SER A 32 22.34 11.40 -41.06
CA SER A 32 22.42 11.83 -39.68
C SER A 32 21.48 10.92 -38.90
N THR A 33 22.05 9.87 -38.29
CA THR A 33 21.40 9.10 -37.23
C THR A 33 21.30 9.97 -35.98
N GLN A 34 20.63 11.12 -36.12
CA GLN A 34 20.15 11.84 -34.94
C GLN A 34 19.07 10.98 -34.33
N ARG A 35 19.49 10.11 -33.39
CA ARG A 35 18.60 9.51 -32.40
C ARG A 35 18.00 10.65 -31.56
N GLY A 36 17.09 11.41 -32.17
CA GLY A 36 16.26 12.35 -31.43
C GLY A 36 15.49 11.55 -30.37
N THR A 37 15.65 11.91 -29.11
CA THR A 37 14.85 11.38 -28.02
C THR A 37 13.38 11.53 -28.41
N TRP A 38 12.50 10.59 -28.00
CA TRP A 38 11.08 10.62 -28.35
C TRP A 38 10.41 11.97 -28.01
N TRP A 39 10.96 12.73 -27.08
CA TRP A 39 10.57 14.11 -26.73
C TRP A 39 10.86 15.12 -27.85
N SER A 40 11.98 15.03 -28.58
CA SER A 40 12.30 15.96 -29.69
C SER A 40 11.30 15.81 -30.85
N ARG A 41 10.74 14.60 -31.05
CA ARG A 41 9.70 14.34 -32.06
C ARG A 41 8.35 14.99 -31.71
N LEU A 42 8.07 15.24 -30.44
CA LEU A 42 6.87 15.94 -29.98
C LEU A 42 6.93 17.45 -30.24
N TRP A 43 8.14 18.02 -30.31
CA TRP A 43 8.35 19.47 -30.39
C TRP A 43 8.78 19.96 -31.80
N ASP A 44 9.00 19.09 -32.78
CA ASP A 44 9.37 19.50 -34.12
C ASP A 44 8.18 20.15 -34.85
N SER A 45 8.33 21.46 -35.13
CA SER A 45 7.28 22.29 -35.72
C SER A 45 6.95 21.92 -37.16
N LYS A 46 7.95 21.46 -37.95
CA LYS A 46 7.74 21.07 -39.35
C LYS A 46 6.87 19.84 -39.51
N ASP A 47 7.10 18.84 -38.67
CA ASP A 47 6.32 17.63 -38.63
C ASP A 47 4.86 17.89 -38.14
N ARG A 48 4.66 18.93 -37.35
CA ARG A 48 3.29 19.31 -36.90
C ARG A 48 2.43 19.86 -38.03
N VAL A 49 2.99 20.64 -38.91
CA VAL A 49 2.24 21.21 -40.07
C VAL A 49 1.87 20.08 -41.04
N ALA A 50 2.81 19.19 -41.37
CA ALA A 50 2.55 18.03 -42.24
C ALA A 50 1.51 17.08 -41.63
N ARG A 51 1.56 16.82 -40.32
CA ARG A 51 0.55 16.00 -39.62
C ARG A 51 -0.81 16.68 -39.55
N ARG A 52 -0.89 18.00 -39.46
CA ARG A 52 -2.16 18.74 -39.49
C ARG A 52 -2.82 18.68 -40.86
N SER A 53 -2.08 18.84 -41.95
CA SER A 53 -2.61 18.73 -43.31
C SER A 53 -3.09 17.30 -43.58
N TYR A 54 -2.32 16.29 -43.23
CA TYR A 54 -2.72 14.88 -43.33
C TYR A 54 -4.00 14.56 -42.53
N ARG A 55 -4.12 15.09 -41.31
CA ARG A 55 -5.35 14.89 -40.49
C ARG A 55 -6.57 15.57 -41.10
N ARG A 56 -6.42 16.68 -41.81
CA ARG A 56 -7.54 17.36 -42.47
C ARG A 56 -8.05 16.60 -43.70
N SER A 57 -7.19 15.81 -44.35
CA SER A 57 -7.57 14.97 -45.49
C SER A 57 -8.27 13.66 -45.10
N LEU A 58 -8.23 13.27 -43.82
CA LEU A 58 -8.91 12.07 -43.36
C LEU A 58 -10.42 12.27 -43.22
N PRO A 59 -11.26 11.23 -43.49
CA PRO A 59 -12.68 11.25 -43.24
C PRO A 59 -13.00 11.67 -41.80
N PRO A 60 -14.13 12.36 -41.54
CA PRO A 60 -14.46 12.90 -40.24
C PRO A 60 -14.46 11.82 -39.12
N LEU A 61 -14.92 10.62 -39.41
CA LEU A 61 -14.87 9.48 -38.48
C LEU A 61 -13.44 9.12 -38.05
N TYR A 62 -12.47 9.23 -38.96
CA TYR A 62 -11.08 8.89 -38.64
C TYR A 62 -10.41 9.95 -37.76
N ARG A 63 -10.84 11.20 -37.83
CA ARG A 63 -10.37 12.29 -36.96
C ARG A 63 -10.77 12.05 -35.51
N TRP A 64 -11.98 11.50 -35.31
CA TRP A 64 -12.54 11.22 -33.99
C TRP A 64 -12.19 9.84 -33.43
N ARG A 65 -11.57 8.99 -34.24
CA ARG A 65 -11.24 7.61 -33.85
C ARG A 65 -10.59 7.50 -32.46
N ARG A 66 -9.63 8.38 -32.14
CA ARG A 66 -8.95 8.37 -30.82
C ARG A 66 -9.91 8.77 -29.69
N VAL A 67 -10.72 9.78 -29.93
CA VAL A 67 -11.71 10.24 -28.96
C VAL A 67 -12.74 9.13 -28.72
N ILE A 68 -13.23 8.51 -29.80
CA ILE A 68 -14.19 7.39 -29.72
C ILE A 68 -13.58 6.22 -28.94
N ILE A 69 -12.33 5.84 -29.21
CA ILE A 69 -11.66 4.75 -28.48
C ILE A 69 -11.52 5.10 -26.98
N ILE A 70 -11.14 6.34 -26.65
CA ILE A 70 -11.02 6.78 -25.25
C ILE A 70 -12.39 6.75 -24.57
N VAL A 71 -13.44 7.26 -25.20
CA VAL A 71 -14.81 7.27 -24.65
C VAL A 71 -15.31 5.84 -24.44
N LEU A 72 -15.10 4.95 -25.42
CA LEU A 72 -15.47 3.54 -25.30
C LEU A 72 -14.68 2.83 -24.17
N ALA A 73 -13.37 3.08 -24.07
CA ALA A 73 -12.56 2.52 -23.00
C ALA A 73 -13.02 3.01 -21.62
N LEU A 74 -13.30 4.31 -21.46
CA LEU A 74 -13.84 4.88 -20.23
C LEU A 74 -15.24 4.33 -19.92
N GLY A 75 -16.08 4.16 -20.94
CA GLY A 75 -17.41 3.55 -20.82
C GLY A 75 -17.34 2.09 -20.37
N LEU A 76 -16.41 1.30 -20.93
CA LEU A 76 -16.20 -0.09 -20.53
C LEU A 76 -15.65 -0.21 -19.09
N ILE A 77 -14.70 0.67 -18.73
CA ILE A 77 -14.17 0.71 -17.36
C ILE A 77 -15.26 1.13 -16.37
N GLY A 78 -16.01 2.20 -16.67
CA GLY A 78 -17.12 2.67 -15.85
C GLY A 78 -18.24 1.63 -15.72
N GLY A 79 -18.66 1.03 -16.84
CA GLY A 79 -19.68 -0.01 -16.86
C GLY A 79 -19.24 -1.28 -16.13
N GLY A 80 -17.98 -1.71 -16.34
CA GLY A 80 -17.41 -2.86 -15.62
C GLY A 80 -17.38 -2.67 -14.10
N LEU A 81 -17.03 -1.46 -13.64
CA LEU A 81 -17.00 -1.14 -12.21
C LEU A 81 -18.42 -1.14 -11.58
N THR A 82 -19.44 -0.67 -12.31
CA THR A 82 -20.83 -0.68 -11.84
C THR A 82 -21.40 -2.10 -11.76
N ILE A 83 -21.06 -2.98 -12.70
CA ILE A 83 -21.46 -4.40 -12.68
C ILE A 83 -20.87 -5.11 -11.46
N VAL A 84 -19.63 -4.76 -11.05
CA VAL A 84 -18.98 -5.30 -9.83
C VAL A 84 -19.49 -4.62 -8.54
N GLY A 85 -20.49 -3.73 -8.62
CA GLY A 85 -21.07 -3.03 -7.46
C GLY A 85 -20.15 -1.96 -6.86
N ARG A 86 -19.12 -1.54 -7.57
CA ARG A 86 -18.20 -0.46 -7.14
C ARG A 86 -18.45 0.79 -7.96
N SER A 87 -18.71 1.91 -7.28
CA SER A 87 -18.81 3.19 -8.00
C SER A 87 -17.45 3.57 -8.59
N PRO A 88 -17.39 4.08 -9.84
CA PRO A 88 -16.13 4.54 -10.44
C PRO A 88 -15.42 5.60 -9.59
N LYS A 89 -16.20 6.46 -8.92
CA LYS A 89 -15.71 7.47 -7.98
C LYS A 89 -14.99 6.83 -6.79
N ALA A 90 -15.58 5.80 -6.19
CA ALA A 90 -14.99 5.07 -5.07
C ALA A 90 -13.67 4.39 -5.47
N PHE A 91 -13.59 3.82 -6.67
CA PHE A 91 -12.37 3.21 -7.19
C PHE A 91 -11.23 4.24 -7.37
N VAL A 92 -11.53 5.38 -7.99
CA VAL A 92 -10.52 6.45 -8.20
C VAL A 92 -10.04 7.02 -6.87
N LEU A 93 -10.95 7.29 -5.92
CA LEU A 93 -10.60 7.79 -4.59
C LEU A 93 -9.78 6.77 -3.79
N ALA A 94 -10.15 5.49 -3.83
CA ALA A 94 -9.38 4.44 -3.18
C ALA A 94 -7.94 4.40 -3.72
N ARG A 95 -7.76 4.52 -5.05
CA ARG A 95 -6.44 4.57 -5.67
C ARG A 95 -5.65 5.83 -5.32
N TYR A 96 -6.34 6.97 -5.23
CA TYR A 96 -5.73 8.22 -4.78
C TYR A 96 -5.19 8.10 -3.34
N TYR A 97 -5.98 7.53 -2.42
CA TYR A 97 -5.54 7.31 -1.04
C TYR A 97 -4.37 6.33 -0.94
N ASP A 98 -4.31 5.30 -1.83
CA ASP A 98 -3.16 4.41 -1.91
C ASP A 98 -1.86 5.16 -2.27
N VAL A 99 -1.93 6.02 -3.29
CA VAL A 99 -0.77 6.79 -3.75
C VAL A 99 -0.32 7.82 -2.70
N LYS A 100 -1.28 8.40 -1.96
CA LYS A 100 -0.99 9.39 -0.91
C LYS A 100 -0.67 8.77 0.44
N ASN A 101 -0.81 7.44 0.58
CA ASN A 101 -0.68 6.72 1.85
C ASN A 101 -1.48 7.39 2.99
N THR A 102 -2.69 7.86 2.68
CA THR A 102 -3.54 8.56 3.65
C THR A 102 -4.29 7.54 4.47
N LEU A 103 -4.00 7.47 5.75
CA LEU A 103 -4.66 6.61 6.71
C LEU A 103 -5.38 7.45 7.77
N VAL A 104 -6.46 6.92 8.29
CA VAL A 104 -7.23 7.53 9.37
C VAL A 104 -7.49 6.52 10.49
N PRO A 105 -7.54 6.97 11.74
CA PRO A 105 -7.91 6.09 12.86
C PRO A 105 -9.32 5.51 12.68
N VAL A 106 -9.46 4.24 12.98
CA VAL A 106 -10.76 3.57 13.02
C VAL A 106 -11.51 4.05 14.24
N GLN A 107 -12.76 4.45 14.06
CA GLN A 107 -13.64 4.93 15.14
C GLN A 107 -14.43 3.78 15.74
N GLY A 108 -14.79 3.91 17.03
CA GLY A 108 -15.62 2.92 17.72
C GLY A 108 -14.89 1.61 18.02
N VAL A 109 -13.58 1.68 18.22
CA VAL A 109 -12.77 0.55 18.69
C VAL A 109 -13.03 0.37 20.19
N THR A 110 -13.28 -0.87 20.59
CA THR A 110 -13.38 -1.28 22.00
C THR A 110 -12.31 -2.33 22.27
N ALA A 111 -11.76 -2.31 23.47
CA ALA A 111 -10.75 -3.28 23.91
C ALA A 111 -11.29 -4.16 25.02
N GLU A 112 -11.01 -5.45 24.95
CA GLU A 112 -11.32 -6.45 25.94
C GLU A 112 -10.09 -7.31 26.21
N ILE A 113 -9.92 -7.76 27.46
CA ILE A 113 -8.81 -8.64 27.85
C ILE A 113 -9.33 -10.04 28.10
N ILE A 114 -8.64 -11.02 27.57
CA ILE A 114 -9.00 -12.44 27.71
C ILE A 114 -7.80 -13.19 28.32
N PRO A 115 -7.96 -13.80 29.50
CA PRO A 115 -9.10 -13.70 30.41
C PRO A 115 -9.10 -12.34 31.16
N PRO A 116 -10.25 -11.84 31.64
CA PRO A 116 -10.34 -10.50 32.26
C PRO A 116 -9.44 -10.32 33.49
N GLU A 117 -9.27 -11.37 34.29
CA GLU A 117 -8.44 -11.41 35.50
C GLU A 117 -6.93 -11.28 35.20
N ALA A 118 -6.52 -11.36 33.94
CA ALA A 118 -5.11 -11.23 33.57
C ALA A 118 -4.62 -9.77 33.52
N SER A 119 -5.48 -8.80 33.76
CA SER A 119 -5.07 -7.41 33.92
C SER A 119 -4.47 -7.18 35.31
N ALA A 120 -3.50 -6.26 35.39
CA ALA A 120 -3.02 -5.79 36.68
C ALA A 120 -4.13 -5.02 37.43
N PRO A 121 -4.10 -4.95 38.77
CA PRO A 121 -5.01 -4.11 39.53
C PRO A 121 -5.00 -2.67 39.01
N ASP A 122 -6.15 -2.04 38.97
CA ASP A 122 -6.36 -0.67 38.47
C ASP A 122 -6.07 -0.44 36.97
N SER A 123 -5.86 -1.50 36.21
CA SER A 123 -5.61 -1.46 34.78
C SER A 123 -6.93 -1.76 34.00
N VAL A 124 -7.41 -0.78 33.26
CA VAL A 124 -8.66 -0.91 32.49
C VAL A 124 -8.37 -1.04 31.00
N PRO A 125 -9.02 -1.98 30.29
CA PRO A 125 -8.77 -2.23 28.86
C PRO A 125 -9.04 -1.00 27.97
N GLU A 126 -9.97 -0.16 28.34
CA GLU A 126 -10.37 1.04 27.59
C GLU A 126 -9.19 2.01 27.41
N ALA A 127 -8.23 2.03 28.35
CA ALA A 127 -7.01 2.84 28.25
C ALA A 127 -6.18 2.54 27.00
N LEU A 128 -6.35 1.33 26.41
CA LEU A 128 -5.65 0.95 25.18
C LEU A 128 -6.12 1.71 23.93
N VAL A 129 -7.33 2.29 23.95
CA VAL A 129 -8.00 2.84 22.76
C VAL A 129 -8.62 4.21 22.98
N ASP A 130 -8.51 4.78 24.18
CA ASP A 130 -9.14 6.06 24.54
C ASP A 130 -8.23 7.28 24.28
N GLY A 131 -6.98 7.05 23.84
CA GLY A 131 -5.99 8.09 23.63
C GLY A 131 -5.46 8.72 24.92
N SER A 132 -5.72 8.12 26.08
CA SER A 132 -5.21 8.60 27.35
C SER A 132 -3.72 8.28 27.55
N ALA A 133 -3.10 8.97 28.50
CA ALA A 133 -1.72 8.67 28.89
C ALA A 133 -1.62 7.46 29.85
N LYS A 134 -2.74 6.84 30.20
CA LYS A 134 -2.78 5.69 31.09
C LYS A 134 -2.39 4.44 30.30
N ALA A 135 -1.51 3.63 30.89
CA ALA A 135 -1.14 2.34 30.32
C ALA A 135 -2.04 1.25 30.90
N TRP A 136 -2.52 0.37 30.02
CA TRP A 136 -2.99 -0.92 30.44
C TRP A 136 -1.79 -1.81 30.75
N GLN A 137 -1.86 -2.61 31.81
CA GLN A 137 -0.78 -3.44 32.29
C GLN A 137 -1.27 -4.84 32.63
N MET A 138 -0.37 -5.83 32.46
CA MET A 138 -0.57 -7.20 32.89
C MET A 138 0.64 -7.68 33.70
N PRO A 139 0.46 -8.64 34.63
CA PRO A 139 1.57 -9.28 35.31
C PRO A 139 2.54 -9.94 34.34
N TRP A 140 3.85 -9.70 34.54
CA TRP A 140 4.89 -10.29 33.71
C TRP A 140 6.17 -10.43 34.53
N THR A 141 6.81 -11.60 34.47
CA THR A 141 8.06 -11.90 35.16
C THR A 141 9.11 -12.40 34.19
N ALA A 142 10.35 -12.54 34.62
CA ALA A 142 11.43 -13.07 33.81
C ALA A 142 11.16 -14.50 33.29
N SER A 143 10.34 -15.27 33.99
CA SER A 143 9.95 -16.64 33.59
C SER A 143 8.70 -16.69 32.74
N THR A 144 8.00 -15.55 32.57
CA THR A 144 6.77 -15.50 31.78
C THR A 144 7.07 -15.61 30.31
N GLN A 145 6.43 -16.55 29.66
CA GLN A 145 6.44 -16.69 28.19
C GLN A 145 5.00 -16.79 27.70
N GLY A 146 4.67 -15.97 26.73
CA GLY A 146 3.39 -16.03 26.10
C GLY A 146 3.31 -17.16 25.07
N SER A 147 2.09 -17.56 24.79
CA SER A 147 1.81 -18.60 23.79
C SER A 147 2.17 -18.12 22.39
N PRO A 148 2.63 -19.03 21.52
CA PRO A 148 2.77 -18.73 20.10
C PRO A 148 1.40 -18.55 19.43
N CYS A 149 1.40 -18.02 18.24
CA CYS A 149 0.22 -17.89 17.41
C CYS A 149 -0.54 -19.23 17.30
N ASN A 150 -1.88 -19.17 17.40
CA ASN A 150 -2.78 -20.33 17.34
C ASN A 150 -2.68 -21.36 18.47
N ALA A 151 -1.86 -21.12 19.49
CA ALA A 151 -1.89 -21.94 20.71
C ALA A 151 -2.87 -21.39 21.74
N THR A 152 -3.22 -22.19 22.74
CA THR A 152 -4.03 -21.72 23.89
C THR A 152 -3.25 -20.63 24.62
N PRO A 153 -3.85 -19.43 24.80
CA PRO A 153 -3.18 -18.33 25.48
C PRO A 153 -2.79 -18.70 26.92
N THR A 154 -1.51 -18.47 27.26
CA THR A 154 -0.98 -18.61 28.64
C THR A 154 -0.89 -17.27 29.35
N THR A 155 -1.01 -16.17 28.60
CA THR A 155 -0.96 -14.78 29.08
C THR A 155 -2.18 -14.03 28.59
N ALA A 156 -2.38 -12.79 29.05
CA ALA A 156 -3.47 -11.93 28.57
C ALA A 156 -3.41 -11.73 27.05
N VAL A 157 -4.57 -11.80 26.44
CA VAL A 157 -4.79 -11.47 25.03
C VAL A 157 -5.66 -10.22 24.95
N ILE A 158 -5.19 -9.23 24.24
CA ILE A 158 -5.96 -8.02 23.94
C ILE A 158 -6.84 -8.33 22.73
N GLN A 159 -8.16 -8.25 22.89
CA GLN A 159 -9.12 -8.33 21.81
C GLN A 159 -9.65 -6.95 21.51
N LEU A 160 -9.45 -6.48 20.27
CA LEU A 160 -9.99 -5.22 19.75
C LEU A 160 -11.19 -5.55 18.87
N SER A 161 -12.34 -4.95 19.18
CA SER A 161 -13.57 -5.06 18.37
C SER A 161 -13.93 -3.69 17.79
N PHE A 162 -14.35 -3.66 16.52
CA PHE A 162 -14.62 -2.42 15.79
C PHE A 162 -15.57 -2.64 14.61
N PRO A 163 -16.17 -1.59 14.02
CA PRO A 163 -16.99 -1.71 12.83
C PRO A 163 -16.22 -2.36 11.68
N ARG A 164 -16.84 -3.32 11.00
CA ARG A 164 -16.23 -4.12 9.96
C ARG A 164 -15.49 -3.28 8.92
N THR A 165 -14.16 -3.36 8.92
CA THR A 165 -13.27 -2.47 8.15
C THR A 165 -11.98 -3.19 7.73
N ARG A 166 -11.32 -2.68 6.69
CA ARG A 166 -9.98 -3.14 6.32
C ARG A 166 -8.93 -2.37 7.10
N ILE A 167 -8.15 -3.08 7.88
CA ILE A 167 -7.02 -2.51 8.61
C ILE A 167 -5.79 -2.55 7.73
N ARG A 168 -5.05 -1.45 7.69
CA ARG A 168 -3.79 -1.31 6.96
C ARG A 168 -2.60 -1.38 7.89
N GLU A 169 -2.70 -0.70 8.99
CA GLU A 169 -1.61 -0.57 9.95
C GLU A 169 -2.17 -0.57 11.36
N ILE A 170 -1.36 -1.01 12.29
CA ILE A 170 -1.57 -0.86 13.73
C ILE A 170 -0.43 -0.01 14.27
N ASP A 171 -0.77 1.11 14.89
CA ASP A 171 0.19 1.94 15.63
C ASP A 171 0.13 1.52 17.11
N LEU A 172 1.24 0.99 17.61
CA LEU A 172 1.38 0.46 18.95
C LEU A 172 2.25 1.40 19.78
N ARG A 173 1.79 1.76 20.96
CA ARG A 173 2.61 2.40 21.99
C ARG A 173 2.90 1.40 23.09
N ALA A 174 4.08 0.79 22.99
CA ALA A 174 4.55 -0.26 23.88
C ALA A 174 5.15 0.30 25.17
N GLY A 175 4.71 -0.22 26.32
CA GLY A 175 5.14 0.24 27.65
C GLY A 175 4.53 1.56 28.06
N LEU A 176 5.13 2.21 29.05
CA LEU A 176 4.78 3.56 29.49
C LEU A 176 5.30 4.62 28.50
N LEU A 177 4.81 5.84 28.61
CA LEU A 177 5.29 6.97 27.82
C LEU A 177 6.81 7.22 28.02
N ASP A 178 7.49 7.67 26.97
CA ASP A 178 8.95 7.93 27.01
C ASP A 178 9.37 8.94 28.09
N ASN A 179 8.49 9.86 28.45
CA ASN A 179 8.73 10.82 29.52
C ASN A 179 8.43 10.27 30.92
N ASN A 180 7.96 9.02 31.03
CA ASN A 180 7.72 8.39 32.33
C ASN A 180 9.01 7.71 32.84
N PRO A 181 9.55 8.11 34.00
CA PRO A 181 10.79 7.56 34.52
C PRO A 181 10.73 6.06 34.81
N ASN A 182 9.53 5.52 35.01
CA ASN A 182 9.32 4.10 35.29
C ASN A 182 9.26 3.22 34.02
N ARG A 183 9.35 3.79 32.82
CA ARG A 183 9.25 3.02 31.58
C ARG A 183 10.29 1.90 31.51
N LEU A 184 11.52 2.19 31.86
CA LEU A 184 12.63 1.24 31.82
C LEU A 184 12.67 0.30 33.05
N LEU A 185 11.81 0.52 34.02
CA LEU A 185 11.63 -0.37 35.17
C LEU A 185 10.61 -1.48 34.94
N GLN A 186 9.89 -1.44 33.81
CA GLN A 186 8.88 -2.42 33.44
C GLN A 186 9.36 -3.31 32.29
N TYR A 187 8.72 -4.47 32.13
CA TYR A 187 8.85 -5.28 30.93
C TYR A 187 8.18 -4.57 29.75
N ARG A 188 8.79 -4.65 28.58
CA ARG A 188 8.32 -4.03 27.35
C ARG A 188 8.14 -5.10 26.28
N PRO A 189 7.05 -5.12 25.52
CA PRO A 189 6.80 -6.14 24.49
C PRO A 189 7.97 -6.20 23.50
N GLN A 190 8.51 -7.40 23.25
CA GLN A 190 9.58 -7.68 22.30
C GLN A 190 9.06 -8.45 21.08
N LYS A 191 8.24 -9.46 21.32
CA LYS A 191 7.61 -10.23 20.27
C LYS A 191 6.14 -10.38 20.56
N ILE A 192 5.30 -10.03 19.60
CA ILE A 192 3.86 -10.16 19.68
C ILE A 192 3.37 -11.04 18.54
N TRP A 193 2.18 -11.60 18.69
CA TRP A 193 1.41 -12.11 17.58
C TRP A 193 0.13 -11.30 17.39
N ILE A 194 -0.31 -11.22 16.15
CA ILE A 194 -1.55 -10.57 15.78
C ILE A 194 -2.40 -11.57 14.99
N ALA A 195 -3.62 -11.80 15.47
CA ALA A 195 -4.57 -12.69 14.83
C ALA A 195 -5.83 -11.95 14.39
N TYR A 196 -6.28 -12.20 13.17
CA TYR A 196 -7.51 -11.67 12.60
C TYR A 196 -8.08 -12.66 11.58
N ALA A 197 -9.40 -12.82 11.54
CA ALA A 197 -10.07 -13.85 10.77
C ALA A 197 -9.41 -15.23 11.02
N ASP A 198 -8.89 -15.85 9.99
CA ASP A 198 -8.18 -17.14 10.00
C ASP A 198 -6.66 -17.03 9.96
N ARG A 199 -6.13 -15.80 10.02
CA ARG A 199 -4.68 -15.51 9.95
C ARG A 199 -4.13 -15.19 11.32
N CYS A 200 -2.90 -15.61 11.53
CA CYS A 200 -2.12 -15.27 12.71
C CYS A 200 -0.66 -15.11 12.30
N ALA A 201 -0.04 -14.01 12.69
CA ALA A 201 1.35 -13.70 12.35
C ALA A 201 2.11 -13.15 13.55
N ASP A 202 3.37 -13.54 13.65
CA ASP A 202 4.32 -13.03 14.64
C ASP A 202 4.98 -11.74 14.13
N HIS A 203 5.21 -10.80 15.05
CA HIS A 203 5.89 -9.53 14.78
C HIS A 203 6.92 -9.25 15.86
N ASP A 204 8.16 -9.03 15.45
CA ASP A 204 9.23 -8.58 16.33
C ASP A 204 9.15 -7.06 16.49
N LEU A 205 9.15 -6.62 17.73
CA LEU A 205 9.15 -5.21 18.11
C LEU A 205 10.55 -4.77 18.52
N THR A 206 10.85 -3.51 18.31
CA THR A 206 12.08 -2.87 18.84
C THR A 206 11.77 -2.20 20.17
N ASP A 207 12.79 -1.93 20.99
CA ASP A 207 12.59 -1.28 22.29
C ASP A 207 12.38 0.25 22.16
N VAL A 208 11.40 0.61 21.34
CA VAL A 208 10.94 1.99 21.20
C VAL A 208 9.47 2.08 21.56
N GLN A 209 9.05 3.23 22.08
CA GLN A 209 7.67 3.40 22.54
C GLN A 209 6.65 3.24 21.44
N ARG A 210 6.86 3.91 20.30
CA ARG A 210 5.90 3.92 19.20
C ARG A 210 6.39 3.12 18.02
N GLN A 211 5.59 2.17 17.58
CA GLN A 211 5.90 1.31 16.45
C GLN A 211 4.67 1.08 15.59
N THR A 212 4.91 1.01 14.30
CA THR A 212 3.85 0.72 13.32
C THR A 212 4.03 -0.69 12.78
N VAL A 213 2.98 -1.49 12.89
CA VAL A 213 2.92 -2.84 12.32
C VAL A 213 2.01 -2.81 11.09
N MET A 214 2.59 -3.15 9.94
CA MET A 214 1.83 -3.30 8.69
C MET A 214 1.01 -4.58 8.74
N LEU A 215 -0.29 -4.48 8.59
CA LEU A 215 -1.18 -5.63 8.66
C LEU A 215 -1.82 -5.96 7.31
N ASP A 216 -2.29 -4.96 6.60
CA ASP A 216 -2.96 -5.01 5.30
C ASP A 216 -3.96 -6.17 5.15
N THR A 217 -5.02 -6.13 5.93
CA THR A 217 -6.07 -7.16 5.84
C THR A 217 -6.70 -7.14 4.45
N GLU A 218 -6.69 -8.30 3.76
CA GLU A 218 -7.24 -8.42 2.40
C GLU A 218 -8.76 -8.20 2.40
N GLN A 219 -9.43 -8.68 3.45
CA GLN A 219 -10.86 -8.53 3.63
C GLN A 219 -11.18 -7.65 4.86
N PRO A 220 -12.36 -7.02 4.89
CA PRO A 220 -12.81 -6.32 6.08
C PRO A 220 -12.97 -7.29 7.24
N VAL A 221 -12.39 -6.95 8.39
CA VAL A 221 -12.49 -7.66 9.67
C VAL A 221 -13.21 -6.78 10.68
N ASP A 222 -13.71 -7.36 11.74
CA ASP A 222 -14.41 -6.70 12.83
C ASP A 222 -13.74 -6.90 14.19
N SER A 223 -12.70 -7.74 14.22
CA SER A 223 -11.92 -7.98 15.41
C SER A 223 -10.46 -8.34 15.09
N ILE A 224 -9.58 -7.99 16.03
CA ILE A 224 -8.16 -8.33 16.02
C ILE A 224 -7.78 -8.76 17.43
N ARG A 225 -6.98 -9.82 17.54
CA ARG A 225 -6.40 -10.27 18.80
C ARG A 225 -4.91 -10.06 18.78
N ILE A 226 -4.36 -9.58 19.90
CA ILE A 226 -2.95 -9.31 20.08
C ILE A 226 -2.48 -10.02 21.35
N GLY A 227 -1.46 -10.85 21.25
CA GLY A 227 -0.83 -11.48 22.39
C GLY A 227 0.68 -11.22 22.42
N VAL A 228 1.26 -11.20 23.60
CA VAL A 228 2.70 -11.03 23.77
C VAL A 228 3.35 -12.39 23.96
N GLN A 229 4.43 -12.67 23.20
CA GLN A 229 5.21 -13.90 23.34
C GLN A 229 6.45 -13.69 24.23
N THR A 230 7.19 -12.63 23.98
CA THR A 230 8.40 -12.29 24.73
C THR A 230 8.44 -10.80 25.04
N ALA A 231 9.20 -10.44 26.05
CA ALA A 231 9.38 -9.07 26.48
C ALA A 231 10.86 -8.72 26.71
N PHE A 232 11.22 -7.48 26.47
CA PHE A 232 12.47 -6.91 26.93
C PHE A 232 12.44 -6.81 28.45
N PRO A 233 13.50 -7.22 29.16
CA PRO A 233 13.56 -7.11 30.60
C PRO A 233 13.68 -5.64 31.06
N PRO A 234 13.37 -5.34 32.32
CA PRO A 234 13.71 -4.05 32.93
C PRO A 234 15.23 -3.81 32.90
N ASP A 235 15.62 -2.55 32.69
CA ASP A 235 17.05 -2.18 32.67
C ASP A 235 17.71 -2.32 34.07
N GLN A 236 16.87 -2.28 35.11
CA GLN A 236 17.32 -2.49 36.50
C GLN A 236 16.70 -3.78 37.06
N PRO A 237 17.47 -4.84 37.24
CA PRO A 237 16.98 -6.12 37.76
C PRO A 237 16.50 -6.06 39.21
N THR A 238 17.03 -5.15 40.01
CA THR A 238 16.63 -4.91 41.41
C THR A 238 15.72 -3.68 41.48
N GLY A 239 14.43 -3.91 41.74
CA GLY A 239 13.41 -2.84 41.80
C GLY A 239 12.57 -2.69 40.54
N GLY A 240 12.72 -3.58 39.56
CA GLY A 240 11.86 -3.65 38.39
C GLY A 240 10.42 -4.02 38.78
N GLN A 241 9.48 -3.44 38.09
CA GLN A 241 8.06 -3.79 38.24
C GLN A 241 7.77 -5.05 37.41
N GLU A 242 7.16 -6.04 38.03
CA GLU A 242 6.76 -7.30 37.36
C GLU A 242 5.47 -7.12 36.56
N VAL A 243 5.47 -6.12 35.68
CA VAL A 243 4.37 -5.81 34.80
C VAL A 243 4.86 -5.47 33.40
N LEU A 244 4.04 -5.79 32.41
CA LEU A 244 4.19 -5.42 31.02
C LEU A 244 2.96 -4.62 30.61
N GLY A 245 3.14 -3.56 29.81
CA GLY A 245 2.03 -2.72 29.43
C GLY A 245 2.04 -2.22 28.01
N PHE A 246 0.91 -1.65 27.62
CA PHE A 246 0.71 -0.86 26.42
C PHE A 246 -0.02 0.44 26.80
N THR A 247 0.42 1.56 26.24
CA THR A 247 -0.24 2.85 26.48
C THR A 247 -1.36 3.11 25.49
N GLU A 248 -1.18 2.68 24.22
CA GLU A 248 -2.18 2.94 23.18
C GLU A 248 -2.03 1.95 22.02
N ILE A 249 -3.15 1.56 21.46
CA ILE A 249 -3.24 0.79 20.22
C ILE A 249 -4.21 1.49 19.28
N THR A 250 -3.69 2.03 18.19
CA THR A 250 -4.50 2.72 17.19
C THR A 250 -4.57 1.90 15.91
N LEU A 251 -5.78 1.54 15.49
CA LEU A 251 -6.03 0.87 14.21
C LEU A 251 -6.17 1.91 13.11
N LEU A 252 -5.43 1.75 12.02
CA LEU A 252 -5.42 2.65 10.89
C LEU A 252 -6.04 2.00 9.66
N SER A 253 -6.95 2.71 9.03
CA SER A 253 -7.65 2.29 7.81
C SER A 253 -7.62 3.38 6.76
N ARG A 254 -8.00 3.05 5.53
CA ARG A 254 -8.28 4.08 4.52
C ARG A 254 -9.50 4.90 4.91
N PRO A 255 -9.53 6.20 4.54
CA PRO A 255 -10.72 7.01 4.69
C PRO A 255 -11.94 6.33 4.02
N PRO A 256 -13.12 6.35 4.65
CA PRO A 256 -14.32 5.81 4.03
C PRO A 256 -14.67 6.61 2.78
N VAL A 257 -14.85 5.94 1.67
CA VAL A 257 -15.31 6.55 0.42
C VAL A 257 -16.84 6.57 0.46
N ARG A 258 -17.41 7.73 0.78
CA ARG A 258 -18.85 8.00 0.73
C ARG A 258 -19.29 8.45 -0.66
#